data_f208bcdb7a524e16509e27898c50b2cc
#
_entry.id   f208bcdb7a524e16509e27898c50b2cc
#
_cell.length_a   1.000
_cell.length_b   1.000
_cell.length_c   1.000
_cell.angle_alpha   90.00
_cell.angle_beta   90.00
_cell.angle_gamma   90.00
#
_symmetry.space_group_name_H-M   'P 1'
#
loop_
_entity.id
_entity.type
_entity.pdbx_description
1 polymer ?
#
loop_
_entity_poly.entity_id
_entity_poly.type
_entity_poly.pdbx_seq_one_letter_code
_entity_poly.pdbx_strand_id
1 'polypeptide(L)'
;QQALDKGLIKSGTIIVDSTHTNAAVRAKSPTQILRDMSKQLRKEIYKSAYELSEKFPEKPSLEAGSDEGITYTKNLLQALEKGIADCENQKIQEIAKKMNELPENEQIREIRSKDDKDARFGHKTAASTFYGYKNHIAMTEERLIAGISVTHGGAPDGPELPGLIEKAQKNGIKVTEVIGDMAYVSDDNLETCGEEIALIARTNTAVAAAANGRLEEGFCFNKDAGMLQCPAGELATRVEKRAAQNGNTYLNLNYS
;
A
#
# COMPACT_ATOMS: atom_id res chain seq x y z
N GLN A 1 20.42 -15.66 15.26
CA GLN A 1 21.48 -16.66 15.45
C GLN A 1 21.74 -16.99 16.94
N GLN A 2 22.02 -16.01 17.82
CA GLN A 2 22.30 -16.25 19.25
C GLN A 2 21.17 -16.99 19.98
N ALA A 3 19.90 -16.78 19.62
CA ALA A 3 18.79 -17.50 20.22
C ALA A 3 18.76 -18.99 19.85
N LEU A 4 19.13 -19.31 18.62
CA LEU A 4 19.27 -20.69 18.13
C LEU A 4 20.46 -21.37 18.81
N ASP A 5 21.62 -20.71 18.84
CA ASP A 5 22.85 -21.26 19.44
C ASP A 5 22.69 -21.57 20.95
N LYS A 6 21.83 -20.80 21.63
CA LYS A 6 21.47 -21.01 23.04
C LYS A 6 20.30 -21.97 23.25
N GLY A 7 19.73 -22.54 22.18
CA GLY A 7 18.61 -23.47 22.27
C GLY A 7 17.30 -22.81 22.77
N LEU A 8 17.13 -21.48 22.58
CA LEU A 8 15.95 -20.79 23.00
C LEU A 8 14.77 -21.00 22.01
N ILE A 9 15.06 -21.32 20.76
CA ILE A 9 14.06 -21.70 19.75
C ILE A 9 14.06 -23.21 19.66
N LYS A 10 12.93 -23.83 19.95
CA LYS A 10 12.77 -25.27 20.06
C LYS A 10 11.85 -25.88 19.04
N SER A 11 10.89 -25.09 18.54
CA SER A 11 9.93 -25.56 17.54
C SER A 11 10.22 -24.97 16.17
N GLY A 12 9.70 -25.63 15.13
CA GLY A 12 9.67 -25.10 13.77
C GLY A 12 8.38 -24.34 13.46
N THR A 13 7.58 -24.02 14.47
CA THR A 13 6.32 -23.30 14.31
C THR A 13 6.57 -21.80 14.32
N ILE A 14 6.01 -21.11 13.34
CA ILE A 14 5.91 -19.65 13.34
C ILE A 14 4.45 -19.21 13.36
N ILE A 15 4.18 -18.14 14.10
CA ILE A 15 2.89 -17.47 14.17
C ILE A 15 3.02 -16.19 13.35
N VAL A 16 2.10 -15.99 12.39
CA VAL A 16 2.10 -14.82 11.50
C VAL A 16 0.86 -13.96 11.74
N ASP A 17 1.07 -12.67 11.83
CA ASP A 17 0.01 -11.67 11.97
C ASP A 17 0.50 -10.31 11.50
N SER A 18 -0.41 -9.36 11.33
CA SER A 18 -0.08 -7.99 10.97
C SER A 18 -0.56 -6.98 12.02
N THR A 19 0.18 -5.89 12.16
CA THR A 19 -0.21 -4.75 12.99
C THR A 19 -0.04 -3.45 12.22
N HIS A 20 -0.68 -2.39 12.67
CA HIS A 20 -0.74 -1.12 11.97
C HIS A 20 0.15 -0.07 12.59
N THR A 21 0.82 0.72 11.76
CA THR A 21 1.55 1.91 12.17
C THR A 21 1.01 3.13 11.43
N ASN A 22 0.60 4.16 12.15
CA ASN A 22 0.15 5.39 11.54
C ASN A 22 1.35 6.14 10.94
N ALA A 23 1.16 6.74 9.75
CA ALA A 23 2.14 7.66 9.19
C ALA A 23 2.33 8.88 10.08
N ALA A 24 3.55 9.37 10.16
CA ALA A 24 3.86 10.59 10.94
C ALA A 24 3.29 11.88 10.30
N VAL A 25 2.74 11.77 9.09
CA VAL A 25 2.21 12.89 8.30
C VAL A 25 0.70 12.78 8.13
N ARG A 26 0.05 13.94 8.02
CA ARG A 26 -1.40 13.98 7.77
C ARG A 26 -1.70 13.72 6.30
N ALA A 27 -2.64 12.82 6.02
CA ALA A 27 -3.14 12.59 4.68
C ALA A 27 -3.81 13.84 4.09
N LYS A 28 -3.52 14.13 2.82
CA LYS A 28 -4.12 15.20 2.02
C LYS A 28 -4.66 14.63 0.71
N SER A 29 -5.62 15.30 0.10
CA SER A 29 -6.03 14.94 -1.26
C SER A 29 -4.89 15.21 -2.27
N PRO A 30 -4.84 14.50 -3.41
CA PRO A 30 -3.87 14.77 -4.47
C PRO A 30 -3.88 16.22 -4.94
N THR A 31 -5.08 16.79 -5.13
CA THR A 31 -5.27 18.20 -5.49
C THR A 31 -4.64 19.14 -4.45
N GLN A 32 -4.81 18.85 -3.16
CA GLN A 32 -4.22 19.63 -2.10
C GLN A 32 -2.69 19.55 -2.10
N ILE A 33 -2.13 18.38 -2.37
CA ILE A 33 -0.67 18.18 -2.47
C ILE A 33 -0.10 19.03 -3.61
N LEU A 34 -0.69 18.94 -4.80
CA LEU A 34 -0.27 19.72 -5.98
C LEU A 34 -0.34 21.23 -5.74
N ARG A 35 -1.42 21.70 -5.12
CA ARG A 35 -1.59 23.12 -4.74
C ARG A 35 -0.53 23.57 -3.72
N ASP A 36 -0.28 22.77 -2.68
CA ASP A 36 0.70 23.10 -1.65
C ASP A 36 2.12 23.18 -2.23
N MET A 37 2.50 22.24 -3.09
CA MET A 37 3.82 22.22 -3.73
C MET A 37 3.99 23.38 -4.72
N SER A 38 3.00 23.62 -5.58
CA SER A 38 3.02 24.77 -6.50
C SER A 38 3.06 26.10 -5.77
N LYS A 39 2.32 26.21 -4.65
CA LYS A 39 2.36 27.40 -3.78
C LYS A 39 3.73 27.58 -3.14
N GLN A 40 4.34 26.50 -2.67
CA GLN A 40 5.66 26.52 -2.05
C GLN A 40 6.73 26.96 -3.05
N LEU A 41 6.73 26.39 -4.27
CA LEU A 41 7.65 26.77 -5.35
C LEU A 41 7.53 28.26 -5.66
N ARG A 42 6.32 28.73 -5.96
CA ARG A 42 6.08 30.14 -6.28
C ARG A 42 6.50 31.09 -5.14
N LYS A 43 6.19 30.71 -3.89
CA LYS A 43 6.59 31.51 -2.71
C LYS A 43 8.11 31.66 -2.61
N GLU A 44 8.86 30.62 -2.92
CA GLU A 44 10.32 30.66 -2.87
C GLU A 44 10.90 31.47 -4.04
N ILE A 45 10.30 31.34 -5.26
CA ILE A 45 10.67 32.16 -6.42
C ILE A 45 10.40 33.65 -6.14
N TYR A 46 9.26 34.03 -5.60
CA TYR A 46 9.00 35.45 -5.25
C TYR A 46 10.01 36.02 -4.26
N LYS A 47 10.66 35.19 -3.44
CA LYS A 47 11.65 35.65 -2.46
C LYS A 47 13.05 35.83 -3.04
N SER A 48 13.47 34.97 -3.95
CA SER A 48 14.89 34.87 -4.33
C SER A 48 15.17 34.83 -5.85
N ALA A 49 14.13 34.79 -6.68
CA ALA A 49 14.25 34.74 -8.15
C ALA A 49 13.01 35.40 -8.77
N TYR A 50 12.68 36.60 -8.36
CA TYR A 50 11.42 37.28 -8.71
C TYR A 50 11.17 37.39 -10.20
N GLU A 51 12.21 37.52 -11.01
CA GLU A 51 12.15 37.58 -12.48
C GLU A 51 11.51 36.34 -13.09
N LEU A 52 11.62 35.18 -12.44
CA LEU A 52 10.97 33.94 -12.91
C LEU A 52 9.45 33.97 -12.74
N SER A 53 8.95 34.86 -11.88
CA SER A 53 7.50 34.95 -11.63
C SER A 53 6.67 35.44 -12.82
N GLU A 54 7.31 36.15 -13.76
CA GLU A 54 6.66 36.60 -15.00
C GLU A 54 6.30 35.45 -15.94
N LYS A 55 6.95 34.28 -15.76
CA LYS A 55 6.70 33.08 -16.55
C LYS A 55 5.63 32.15 -15.94
N PHE A 56 5.00 32.53 -14.85
CA PHE A 56 3.99 31.69 -14.22
C PHE A 56 2.76 31.52 -15.11
N PRO A 57 2.30 30.29 -15.36
CA PRO A 57 1.03 30.06 -16.04
C PRO A 57 -0.14 30.52 -15.15
N GLU A 58 -1.30 30.72 -15.80
CA GLU A 58 -2.53 31.04 -15.10
C GLU A 58 -2.89 29.94 -14.10
N LYS A 59 -3.34 30.33 -12.91
CA LYS A 59 -3.69 29.39 -11.84
C LYS A 59 -5.03 28.73 -12.14
N PRO A 60 -5.15 27.41 -11.91
CA PRO A 60 -6.44 26.76 -11.99
C PRO A 60 -7.41 27.31 -10.92
N SER A 61 -8.70 27.15 -11.17
CA SER A 61 -9.74 27.54 -10.22
C SER A 61 -9.61 26.80 -8.88
N LEU A 62 -10.28 27.30 -7.83
CA LEU A 62 -10.31 26.61 -6.53
C LEU A 62 -11.08 25.28 -6.58
N GLU A 63 -11.95 25.13 -7.55
CA GLU A 63 -12.77 23.93 -7.77
C GLU A 63 -12.11 22.93 -8.74
N ALA A 64 -10.96 23.30 -9.32
CA ALA A 64 -10.20 22.46 -10.24
C ALA A 64 -9.89 21.08 -9.67
N GLY A 65 -10.11 20.04 -10.45
CA GLY A 65 -9.85 18.66 -10.11
C GLY A 65 -8.36 18.29 -10.10
N SER A 66 -8.07 17.02 -9.88
CA SER A 66 -6.69 16.51 -9.88
C SER A 66 -6.02 16.64 -11.25
N ASP A 67 -6.75 16.41 -12.34
CA ASP A 67 -6.21 16.43 -13.71
C ASP A 67 -5.77 17.85 -14.13
N GLU A 68 -6.58 18.86 -13.80
CA GLU A 68 -6.22 20.27 -14.00
C GLU A 68 -5.03 20.67 -13.13
N GLY A 69 -4.95 20.15 -11.89
CA GLY A 69 -3.84 20.36 -10.99
C GLY A 69 -2.55 19.75 -11.52
N ILE A 70 -2.60 18.54 -12.11
CA ILE A 70 -1.47 17.87 -12.76
C ILE A 70 -1.00 18.71 -13.97
N THR A 71 -1.92 19.06 -14.84
CA THR A 71 -1.63 19.88 -16.04
C THR A 71 -0.98 21.21 -15.66
N TYR A 72 -1.53 21.90 -14.67
CA TYR A 72 -0.95 23.15 -14.18
C TYR A 72 0.46 22.94 -13.62
N THR A 73 0.70 21.88 -12.85
CA THR A 73 2.02 21.57 -12.26
C THR A 73 3.05 21.33 -13.36
N LYS A 74 2.71 20.57 -14.41
CA LYS A 74 3.58 20.33 -15.57
C LYS A 74 3.90 21.63 -16.32
N ASN A 75 2.88 22.43 -16.62
CA ASN A 75 3.04 23.71 -17.30
C ASN A 75 3.92 24.67 -16.49
N LEU A 76 3.76 24.71 -15.16
CA LEU A 76 4.58 25.53 -14.27
C LEU A 76 6.06 25.10 -14.30
N LEU A 77 6.33 23.79 -14.20
CA LEU A 77 7.70 23.26 -14.26
C LEU A 77 8.34 23.50 -15.61
N GLN A 78 7.62 23.25 -16.72
CA GLN A 78 8.11 23.48 -18.07
C GLN A 78 8.42 24.96 -18.33
N ALA A 79 7.53 25.88 -17.89
CA ALA A 79 7.76 27.32 -18.06
C ALA A 79 8.99 27.83 -17.27
N LEU A 80 9.33 27.15 -16.19
CA LEU A 80 10.42 27.53 -15.29
C LEU A 80 11.70 26.72 -15.48
N GLU A 81 11.71 25.68 -16.33
CA GLU A 81 12.80 24.68 -16.45
C GLU A 81 14.19 25.33 -16.56
N LYS A 82 14.38 26.22 -17.56
CA LYS A 82 15.64 26.91 -17.77
C LYS A 82 16.02 27.81 -16.58
N GLY A 83 15.07 28.58 -16.08
CA GLY A 83 15.32 29.50 -14.97
C GLY A 83 15.62 28.77 -13.65
N ILE A 84 15.04 27.59 -13.43
CA ILE A 84 15.35 26.75 -12.26
C ILE A 84 16.76 26.13 -12.40
N ALA A 85 17.14 25.70 -13.61
CA ALA A 85 18.48 25.14 -13.85
C ALA A 85 19.58 26.17 -13.60
N ASP A 86 19.34 27.43 -13.99
CA ASP A 86 20.29 28.55 -13.84
C ASP A 86 20.22 29.20 -12.43
N CYS A 87 19.28 28.79 -11.60
CA CYS A 87 19.05 29.39 -10.28
C CYS A 87 20.01 28.80 -9.23
N GLU A 88 20.75 29.64 -8.51
CA GLU A 88 21.65 29.21 -7.43
C GLU A 88 20.90 28.78 -6.14
N ASN A 89 19.61 29.04 -6.04
CA ASN A 89 18.82 28.69 -4.85
C ASN A 89 18.48 27.20 -4.83
N GLN A 90 19.25 26.43 -4.04
CA GLN A 90 19.08 24.98 -3.87
C GLN A 90 17.66 24.60 -3.46
N LYS A 91 16.98 25.43 -2.68
CA LYS A 91 15.62 25.14 -2.21
C LYS A 91 14.58 25.17 -3.33
N ILE A 92 14.73 26.07 -4.32
CA ILE A 92 13.91 26.10 -5.52
C ILE A 92 14.13 24.80 -6.30
N GLN A 93 15.41 24.40 -6.51
CA GLN A 93 15.76 23.18 -7.21
C GLN A 93 15.22 21.92 -6.52
N GLU A 94 15.32 21.83 -5.20
CA GLU A 94 14.78 20.71 -4.42
C GLU A 94 13.26 20.59 -4.52
N ILE A 95 12.52 21.72 -4.43
CA ILE A 95 11.06 21.71 -4.58
C ILE A 95 10.68 21.27 -5.97
N ALA A 96 11.33 21.82 -7.02
CA ALA A 96 11.07 21.45 -8.41
C ALA A 96 11.38 19.96 -8.68
N LYS A 97 12.49 19.44 -8.14
CA LYS A 97 12.84 18.02 -8.21
C LYS A 97 11.75 17.15 -7.58
N LYS A 98 11.31 17.46 -6.36
CA LYS A 98 10.22 16.73 -5.69
C LYS A 98 8.91 16.78 -6.48
N MET A 99 8.62 17.90 -7.16
CA MET A 99 7.44 18.03 -8.00
C MET A 99 7.54 17.17 -9.27
N ASN A 100 8.73 17.08 -9.90
CA ASN A 100 8.99 16.21 -11.05
C ASN A 100 8.94 14.70 -10.70
N GLU A 101 9.27 14.35 -9.45
CA GLU A 101 9.20 12.97 -8.96
C GLU A 101 7.79 12.50 -8.59
N LEU A 102 6.79 13.40 -8.63
CA LEU A 102 5.41 12.99 -8.43
C LEU A 102 4.97 12.13 -9.62
N PRO A 103 4.37 10.96 -9.36
CA PRO A 103 3.91 10.11 -10.44
C PRO A 103 2.89 10.81 -11.31
N GLU A 104 2.99 10.55 -12.60
CA GLU A 104 2.00 10.98 -13.58
C GLU A 104 0.81 10.02 -13.58
N ASN A 105 -0.38 10.54 -13.87
CA ASN A 105 -1.59 9.75 -14.08
C ASN A 105 -2.27 9.21 -12.79
N GLU A 106 -2.84 8.01 -12.88
CA GLU A 106 -3.67 7.41 -11.82
C GLU A 106 -2.92 7.23 -10.49
N GLN A 107 -1.62 6.97 -10.53
CA GLN A 107 -0.81 6.79 -9.33
C GLN A 107 -0.79 8.02 -8.40
N ILE A 108 -0.95 9.24 -8.94
CA ILE A 108 -1.04 10.44 -8.10
C ILE A 108 -2.30 10.43 -7.23
N ARG A 109 -3.35 9.72 -7.66
CA ARG A 109 -4.61 9.60 -6.89
C ARG A 109 -4.43 8.82 -5.60
N GLU A 110 -3.41 7.97 -5.52
CA GLU A 110 -3.09 7.18 -4.33
C GLU A 110 -2.23 7.94 -3.32
N ILE A 111 -1.45 8.93 -3.77
CA ILE A 111 -0.57 9.70 -2.90
C ILE A 111 -1.40 10.61 -1.99
N ARG A 112 -1.13 10.53 -0.69
CA ARG A 112 -1.78 11.34 0.34
C ARG A 112 -0.82 12.27 1.08
N SER A 113 0.48 12.21 0.78
CA SER A 113 1.49 13.10 1.33
C SER A 113 2.64 13.30 0.35
N LYS A 114 3.21 14.50 0.30
CA LYS A 114 4.43 14.81 -0.45
C LYS A 114 5.70 14.33 0.27
N ASP A 115 5.62 14.17 1.59
CA ASP A 115 6.74 13.83 2.46
C ASP A 115 6.80 12.32 2.76
N ASP A 116 5.68 11.62 2.55
CA ASP A 116 5.53 10.18 2.70
C ASP A 116 4.67 9.65 1.54
N LYS A 117 5.34 9.21 0.48
CA LYS A 117 4.69 8.76 -0.76
C LYS A 117 4.20 7.32 -0.69
N ASP A 118 4.69 6.55 0.28
CA ASP A 118 4.44 5.12 0.39
C ASP A 118 3.28 4.80 1.33
N ALA A 119 2.97 5.68 2.29
CA ALA A 119 1.84 5.51 3.18
C ALA A 119 0.51 5.49 2.40
N ARG A 120 -0.38 4.59 2.76
CA ARG A 120 -1.73 4.43 2.18
C ARG A 120 -2.77 4.29 3.27
N PHE A 121 -4.04 4.53 2.90
CA PHE A 121 -5.15 4.15 3.74
C PHE A 121 -5.28 2.63 3.81
N GLY A 122 -5.54 2.14 4.99
CA GLY A 122 -5.89 0.77 5.27
C GLY A 122 -7.07 0.71 6.25
N HIS A 123 -7.57 -0.49 6.48
CA HIS A 123 -8.67 -0.74 7.41
C HIS A 123 -8.15 -1.45 8.66
N LYS A 124 -8.63 -1.03 9.83
CA LYS A 124 -8.52 -1.79 11.09
C LYS A 124 -9.70 -2.71 11.27
N THR A 125 -10.86 -2.24 10.84
CA THR A 125 -12.13 -2.97 10.80
C THR A 125 -12.94 -2.45 9.61
N ALA A 126 -14.06 -3.09 9.28
CA ALA A 126 -14.97 -2.62 8.23
C ALA A 126 -15.39 -1.14 8.39
N ALA A 127 -15.42 -0.63 9.62
CA ALA A 127 -15.86 0.74 9.94
C ALA A 127 -14.70 1.68 10.33
N SER A 128 -13.47 1.18 10.46
CA SER A 128 -12.35 1.97 10.97
C SER A 128 -11.15 1.89 10.04
N THR A 129 -10.69 3.06 9.58
CA THR A 129 -9.53 3.21 8.70
C THR A 129 -8.34 3.83 9.43
N PHE A 130 -7.15 3.62 8.90
CA PHE A 130 -5.94 4.32 9.30
C PHE A 130 -5.17 4.76 8.05
N TYR A 131 -4.26 5.71 8.20
CA TYR A 131 -3.34 6.11 7.15
C TYR A 131 -1.91 5.80 7.59
N GLY A 132 -1.21 4.93 6.86
CA GLY A 132 0.13 4.50 7.23
C GLY A 132 0.55 3.17 6.62
N TYR A 133 1.05 2.28 7.47
CA TYR A 133 1.72 1.04 7.10
C TYR A 133 1.17 -0.15 7.87
N LYS A 134 1.33 -1.33 7.28
CA LYS A 134 1.20 -2.61 7.98
C LYS A 134 2.57 -3.20 8.24
N ASN A 135 2.76 -3.74 9.44
CA ASN A 135 3.94 -4.51 9.81
C ASN A 135 3.53 -5.96 9.94
N HIS A 136 3.98 -6.78 9.03
CA HIS A 136 3.74 -8.23 9.03
C HIS A 136 4.86 -8.88 9.81
N ILE A 137 4.52 -9.70 10.78
CA ILE A 137 5.45 -10.27 11.74
C ILE A 137 5.31 -11.78 11.73
N ALA A 138 6.42 -12.48 11.60
CA ALA A 138 6.54 -13.89 11.93
C ALA A 138 7.24 -14.02 13.28
N MET A 139 6.64 -14.73 14.22
CA MET A 139 7.13 -14.92 15.58
C MET A 139 7.13 -16.41 15.92
N THR A 140 8.18 -16.90 16.59
CA THR A 140 8.20 -18.28 17.09
C THR A 140 7.25 -18.46 18.28
N GLU A 141 6.95 -19.72 18.66
CA GLU A 141 6.15 -20.01 19.85
C GLU A 141 6.81 -19.45 21.13
N GLU A 142 8.14 -19.35 21.15
CA GLU A 142 8.91 -18.75 22.25
C GLU A 142 8.86 -17.20 22.23
N ARG A 143 8.03 -16.61 21.37
CA ARG A 143 7.82 -15.15 21.23
C ARG A 143 9.06 -14.38 20.75
N LEU A 144 9.91 -15.02 19.95
CA LEU A 144 11.03 -14.39 19.28
C LEU A 144 10.62 -14.02 17.84
N ILE A 145 10.92 -12.80 17.43
CA ILE A 145 10.62 -12.35 16.07
C ILE A 145 11.56 -13.07 15.10
N ALA A 146 10.99 -13.86 14.20
CA ALA A 146 11.66 -14.62 13.17
C ALA A 146 11.79 -13.88 11.84
N GLY A 147 10.83 -12.99 11.53
CA GLY A 147 10.83 -12.19 10.33
C GLY A 147 9.88 -10.99 10.43
N ILE A 148 10.20 -9.93 9.71
CA ILE A 148 9.35 -8.74 9.59
C ILE A 148 9.30 -8.30 8.13
N SER A 149 8.11 -7.89 7.67
CA SER A 149 7.89 -7.16 6.42
C SER A 149 7.05 -5.93 6.69
N VAL A 150 7.29 -4.86 5.94
CA VAL A 150 6.51 -3.62 6.05
C VAL A 150 5.93 -3.30 4.70
N THR A 151 4.62 -3.11 4.65
CA THR A 151 3.88 -2.70 3.44
C THR A 151 3.10 -1.43 3.70
N HIS A 152 2.56 -0.82 2.65
CA HIS A 152 1.61 0.28 2.82
C HIS A 152 0.30 -0.22 3.46
N GLY A 153 -0.45 0.68 4.09
CA GLY A 153 -1.64 0.33 4.89
C GLY A 153 -2.74 -0.42 4.14
N GLY A 154 -2.85 -0.22 2.82
CA GLY A 154 -3.85 -0.88 1.97
C GLY A 154 -3.42 -2.27 1.44
N ALA A 155 -2.20 -2.74 1.72
CA ALA A 155 -1.75 -4.04 1.24
C ALA A 155 -2.48 -5.19 1.94
N PRO A 156 -2.83 -6.28 1.22
CA PRO A 156 -3.37 -7.49 1.83
C PRO A 156 -2.26 -8.25 2.59
N ASP A 157 -2.65 -9.03 3.59
CA ASP A 157 -1.69 -9.75 4.44
C ASP A 157 -1.18 -11.05 3.79
N GLY A 158 -2.05 -11.76 3.07
CA GLY A 158 -1.75 -13.08 2.50
C GLY A 158 -0.46 -13.14 1.68
N PRO A 159 -0.24 -12.24 0.71
CA PRO A 159 0.94 -12.24 -0.15
C PRO A 159 2.29 -12.07 0.59
N GLU A 160 2.27 -11.64 1.85
CA GLU A 160 3.49 -11.46 2.64
C GLU A 160 4.01 -12.76 3.26
N LEU A 161 3.19 -13.83 3.28
CA LEU A 161 3.56 -15.10 3.92
C LEU A 161 4.83 -15.74 3.35
N PRO A 162 5.02 -15.87 2.03
CA PRO A 162 6.23 -16.46 1.48
C PRO A 162 7.49 -15.74 1.93
N GLY A 163 7.46 -14.41 1.91
CA GLY A 163 8.58 -13.58 2.36
C GLY A 163 8.88 -13.69 3.85
N LEU A 164 7.86 -13.89 4.67
CA LEU A 164 8.03 -14.11 6.12
C LEU A 164 8.65 -15.48 6.42
N ILE A 165 8.22 -16.54 5.72
CA ILE A 165 8.79 -17.88 5.81
C ILE A 165 10.27 -17.83 5.40
N GLU A 166 10.58 -17.22 4.27
CA GLU A 166 11.96 -17.10 3.78
C GLU A 166 12.86 -16.37 4.78
N LYS A 167 12.38 -15.29 5.39
CA LYS A 167 13.13 -14.54 6.42
C LYS A 167 13.38 -15.38 7.66
N ALA A 168 12.37 -16.14 8.12
CA ALA A 168 12.54 -17.06 9.25
C ALA A 168 13.59 -18.14 8.95
N GLN A 169 13.54 -18.73 7.75
CA GLN A 169 14.50 -19.73 7.29
C GLN A 169 15.92 -19.16 7.14
N LYS A 170 16.08 -17.96 6.59
CA LYS A 170 17.36 -17.24 6.51
C LYS A 170 17.96 -16.96 7.90
N ASN A 171 17.12 -16.78 8.91
CA ASN A 171 17.52 -16.62 10.30
C ASN A 171 17.82 -17.98 10.99
N GLY A 172 17.82 -19.10 10.24
CA GLY A 172 18.20 -20.43 10.70
C GLY A 172 17.07 -21.24 11.32
N ILE A 173 15.81 -20.80 11.22
CA ILE A 173 14.66 -21.54 11.74
C ILE A 173 14.20 -22.53 10.66
N LYS A 174 14.19 -23.83 10.98
CA LYS A 174 13.56 -24.83 10.11
C LYS A 174 12.04 -24.74 10.29
N VAL A 175 11.38 -23.95 9.44
CA VAL A 175 9.93 -23.79 9.50
C VAL A 175 9.25 -25.10 9.06
N THR A 176 8.42 -25.67 9.93
CA THR A 176 7.60 -26.87 9.68
C THR A 176 6.11 -26.59 9.80
N GLU A 177 5.75 -25.49 10.47
CA GLU A 177 4.36 -25.12 10.71
C GLU A 177 4.20 -23.61 10.73
N VAL A 178 3.12 -23.12 10.12
CA VAL A 178 2.71 -21.72 10.13
C VAL A 178 1.30 -21.62 10.71
N ILE A 179 1.13 -20.83 11.74
CA ILE A 179 -0.17 -20.49 12.32
C ILE A 179 -0.50 -19.05 11.92
N GLY A 180 -1.62 -18.86 11.23
CA GLY A 180 -2.08 -17.55 10.80
C GLY A 180 -3.60 -17.42 10.89
N ASP A 181 -4.09 -16.25 10.54
CA ASP A 181 -5.53 -16.06 10.39
C ASP A 181 -6.01 -16.42 8.96
N MET A 182 -7.30 -16.20 8.70
CA MET A 182 -7.92 -16.54 7.43
C MET A 182 -7.38 -15.76 6.22
N ALA A 183 -6.67 -14.63 6.42
CA ALA A 183 -6.12 -13.84 5.33
C ALA A 183 -4.89 -14.53 4.68
N TYR A 184 -4.25 -15.45 5.40
CA TYR A 184 -3.10 -16.20 4.90
C TYR A 184 -3.48 -17.48 4.15
N VAL A 185 -4.77 -17.84 4.08
CA VAL A 185 -5.23 -19.01 3.32
C VAL A 185 -5.52 -18.59 1.87
N SER A 186 -4.62 -18.93 0.97
CA SER A 186 -4.75 -18.77 -0.48
C SER A 186 -4.06 -19.95 -1.19
N ASP A 187 -4.40 -20.17 -2.45
CA ASP A 187 -3.77 -21.24 -3.24
C ASP A 187 -2.26 -21.04 -3.36
N ASP A 188 -1.80 -19.79 -3.60
CA ASP A 188 -0.38 -19.43 -3.67
C ASP A 188 0.36 -19.73 -2.37
N ASN A 189 -0.26 -19.47 -1.22
CA ASN A 189 0.34 -19.74 0.07
C ASN A 189 0.35 -21.24 0.40
N LEU A 190 -0.67 -21.99 -0.01
CA LEU A 190 -0.70 -23.45 0.09
C LEU A 190 0.37 -24.07 -0.80
N GLU A 191 0.56 -23.57 -2.02
CA GLU A 191 1.64 -23.99 -2.92
C GLU A 191 3.02 -23.68 -2.33
N THR A 192 3.20 -22.49 -1.77
CA THR A 192 4.45 -22.09 -1.09
C THR A 192 4.80 -23.00 0.09
N CYS A 193 3.81 -23.38 0.90
CA CYS A 193 4.00 -24.28 2.02
C CYS A 193 4.29 -25.73 1.55
N GLY A 194 3.71 -26.16 0.44
CA GLY A 194 3.87 -27.50 -0.12
C GLY A 194 3.49 -28.59 0.87
N GLU A 195 4.19 -29.73 0.80
CA GLU A 195 4.01 -30.85 1.74
C GLU A 195 4.88 -30.74 3.01
N GLU A 196 5.84 -29.82 3.02
CA GLU A 196 6.85 -29.71 4.10
C GLU A 196 6.41 -28.79 5.24
N ILE A 197 5.51 -27.83 4.97
CA ILE A 197 5.08 -26.82 5.95
C ILE A 197 3.56 -26.91 6.13
N ALA A 198 3.12 -27.22 7.34
CA ALA A 198 1.69 -27.23 7.67
C ALA A 198 1.18 -25.78 7.85
N LEU A 199 0.23 -25.35 7.02
CA LEU A 199 -0.46 -24.06 7.19
C LEU A 199 -1.75 -24.26 8.01
N ILE A 200 -1.74 -23.76 9.25
CA ILE A 200 -2.86 -23.82 10.19
C ILE A 200 -3.57 -22.47 10.23
N ALA A 201 -4.72 -22.38 9.62
CA ALA A 201 -5.57 -21.19 9.62
C ALA A 201 -7.04 -21.56 9.44
N ARG A 202 -7.93 -20.66 9.85
CA ARG A 202 -9.36 -20.84 9.56
C ARG A 202 -9.64 -20.49 8.11
N THR A 203 -10.36 -21.33 7.39
CA THR A 203 -10.84 -21.00 6.05
C THR A 203 -12.04 -20.06 6.13
N ASN A 204 -12.02 -19.01 5.30
CA ASN A 204 -13.16 -18.14 5.09
C ASN A 204 -14.01 -18.67 3.93
N THR A 205 -15.33 -18.49 3.99
CA THR A 205 -16.25 -18.85 2.90
C THR A 205 -15.94 -18.13 1.58
N ALA A 206 -15.36 -16.92 1.63
CA ALA A 206 -14.92 -16.18 0.44
C ALA A 206 -13.66 -16.82 -0.16
N VAL A 207 -12.71 -17.27 0.68
CA VAL A 207 -11.50 -17.99 0.27
C VAL A 207 -11.87 -19.38 -0.28
N ALA A 208 -12.81 -20.07 0.37
CA ALA A 208 -13.34 -21.33 -0.15
C ALA A 208 -14.06 -21.16 -1.50
N ALA A 209 -14.66 -19.99 -1.76
CA ALA A 209 -15.24 -19.66 -3.06
C ALA A 209 -14.17 -19.35 -4.12
N ALA A 210 -13.03 -18.76 -3.73
CA ALA A 210 -11.87 -18.54 -4.59
C ALA A 210 -11.19 -19.87 -4.96
N ALA A 211 -10.90 -20.72 -3.97
CA ALA A 211 -10.34 -22.06 -4.15
C ALA A 211 -11.20 -22.96 -5.07
N ASN A 212 -12.49 -22.66 -5.22
CA ASN A 212 -13.39 -23.31 -6.18
C ASN A 212 -13.43 -22.61 -7.56
N GLY A 213 -12.44 -21.78 -7.90
CA GLY A 213 -12.31 -21.11 -9.20
C GLY A 213 -13.37 -20.01 -9.45
N ARG A 214 -13.93 -19.43 -8.40
CA ARG A 214 -14.99 -18.42 -8.49
C ARG A 214 -14.51 -16.97 -8.35
N LEU A 215 -13.25 -16.75 -7.99
CA LEU A 215 -12.61 -15.45 -8.03
C LEU A 215 -11.58 -15.43 -9.16
N GLU A 216 -11.54 -14.33 -9.88
CA GLU A 216 -10.51 -14.10 -10.90
C GLU A 216 -9.14 -13.89 -10.23
N GLU A 217 -8.08 -14.17 -10.98
CA GLU A 217 -6.69 -14.02 -10.53
C GLU A 217 -6.41 -12.61 -10.02
N GLY A 218 -5.73 -12.51 -8.88
CA GLY A 218 -5.37 -11.24 -8.26
C GLY A 218 -6.42 -10.62 -7.32
N PHE A 219 -7.63 -11.19 -7.22
CA PHE A 219 -8.59 -10.78 -6.19
C PHE A 219 -8.27 -11.44 -4.85
N CYS A 220 -8.34 -10.68 -3.76
CA CYS A 220 -8.09 -11.20 -2.41
C CYS A 220 -9.13 -10.70 -1.41
N PHE A 221 -9.26 -11.40 -0.29
CA PHE A 221 -10.12 -10.98 0.80
C PHE A 221 -9.33 -10.15 1.82
N ASN A 222 -9.67 -8.86 1.95
CA ASN A 222 -9.12 -8.01 3.00
C ASN A 222 -9.88 -8.26 4.30
N LYS A 223 -9.24 -8.92 5.27
CA LYS A 223 -9.87 -9.31 6.54
C LYS A 223 -10.26 -8.10 7.39
N ASP A 224 -9.44 -7.05 7.38
CA ASP A 224 -9.63 -5.86 8.21
C ASP A 224 -10.81 -5.02 7.72
N ALA A 225 -10.95 -4.95 6.40
CA ALA A 225 -12.11 -4.32 5.76
C ALA A 225 -13.35 -5.24 5.75
N GLY A 226 -13.18 -6.55 5.87
CA GLY A 226 -14.24 -7.55 5.69
C GLY A 226 -14.78 -7.58 4.25
N MET A 227 -13.98 -7.19 3.26
CA MET A 227 -14.38 -6.98 1.87
C MET A 227 -13.39 -7.64 0.90
N LEU A 228 -13.85 -7.92 -0.32
CA LEU A 228 -12.99 -8.34 -1.41
C LEU A 228 -12.24 -7.14 -1.98
N GLN A 229 -10.98 -7.35 -2.31
CA GLN A 229 -10.07 -6.36 -2.88
C GLN A 229 -9.66 -6.79 -4.29
N CYS A 230 -9.73 -5.89 -5.26
CA CYS A 230 -9.31 -6.15 -6.64
C CYS A 230 -7.79 -6.03 -6.80
N PRO A 231 -7.21 -6.48 -7.95
CA PRO A 231 -5.77 -6.37 -8.21
C PRO A 231 -5.23 -4.93 -8.16
N ALA A 232 -6.09 -3.93 -8.43
CA ALA A 232 -5.74 -2.51 -8.32
C ALA A 232 -5.74 -1.98 -6.86
N GLY A 233 -6.09 -2.83 -5.87
CA GLY A 233 -6.15 -2.45 -4.47
C GLY A 233 -7.48 -1.86 -4.00
N GLU A 234 -8.48 -1.72 -4.89
CA GLU A 234 -9.80 -1.17 -4.54
C GLU A 234 -10.66 -2.21 -3.82
N LEU A 235 -11.40 -1.77 -2.81
CA LEU A 235 -12.31 -2.62 -2.05
C LEU A 235 -13.70 -2.66 -2.69
N ALA A 236 -14.33 -3.83 -2.70
CA ALA A 236 -15.71 -3.96 -3.18
C ALA A 236 -16.67 -3.20 -2.25
N THR A 237 -17.36 -2.20 -2.79
CA THR A 237 -18.33 -1.39 -2.04
C THR A 237 -19.66 -2.11 -1.84
N ARG A 238 -19.97 -3.07 -2.72
CA ARG A 238 -21.18 -3.87 -2.65
C ARG A 238 -20.97 -5.25 -3.21
N VAL A 239 -21.44 -6.25 -2.50
CA VAL A 239 -21.46 -7.66 -2.91
C VAL A 239 -22.89 -8.14 -3.04
N GLU A 240 -23.31 -8.52 -4.24
CA GLU A 240 -24.63 -9.07 -4.51
C GLU A 240 -24.51 -10.55 -4.88
N LYS A 241 -25.30 -11.39 -4.21
CA LYS A 241 -25.46 -12.79 -4.65
C LYS A 241 -26.53 -12.85 -5.75
N ARG A 242 -26.16 -13.37 -6.91
CA ARG A 242 -27.08 -13.59 -8.03
C ARG A 242 -27.09 -15.06 -8.40
N ALA A 243 -28.28 -15.60 -8.65
CA ALA A 243 -28.46 -16.93 -9.20
C ALA A 243 -28.30 -16.89 -10.72
N ALA A 244 -27.47 -17.77 -11.27
CA ALA A 244 -27.39 -18.01 -12.70
C ALA A 244 -28.52 -18.93 -13.16
N GLN A 245 -28.85 -18.90 -14.45
CA GLN A 245 -29.90 -19.74 -15.06
C GLN A 245 -29.63 -21.25 -14.92
N ASN A 246 -28.36 -21.63 -14.68
CA ASN A 246 -27.94 -23.03 -14.47
C ASN A 246 -28.00 -23.48 -12.99
N GLY A 247 -28.63 -22.69 -12.11
CA GLY A 247 -28.74 -22.97 -10.67
C GLY A 247 -27.51 -22.64 -9.81
N ASN A 248 -26.40 -22.20 -10.42
CA ASN A 248 -25.23 -21.76 -9.69
C ASN A 248 -25.44 -20.35 -9.13
N THR A 249 -24.81 -20.05 -7.99
CA THR A 249 -24.80 -18.71 -7.42
C THR A 249 -23.44 -18.06 -7.69
N TYR A 250 -23.43 -16.82 -8.17
CA TYR A 250 -22.22 -16.03 -8.35
C TYR A 250 -22.29 -14.72 -7.56
N LEU A 251 -21.12 -14.18 -7.24
CA LEU A 251 -20.99 -12.90 -6.57
C LEU A 251 -20.79 -11.81 -7.63
N ASN A 252 -21.61 -10.77 -7.57
CA ASN A 252 -21.41 -9.55 -8.34
C ASN A 252 -20.77 -8.51 -7.42
N LEU A 253 -19.55 -8.06 -7.78
CA LEU A 253 -18.77 -7.13 -7.00
C LEU A 253 -18.81 -5.74 -7.67
N ASN A 254 -19.21 -4.73 -6.91
CA ASN A 254 -19.19 -3.35 -7.36
C ASN A 254 -18.05 -2.63 -6.65
N TYR A 255 -17.23 -1.92 -7.42
CA TYR A 255 -16.15 -1.06 -6.96
C TYR A 255 -16.52 0.39 -7.22
N SER A 256 -16.05 1.31 -6.41
CA SER A 256 -16.29 2.76 -6.55
C SER A 256 -15.19 3.46 -7.33
#